data_e954257cbd29f27ea61b6408e2773fe6
#
_entry.id   e954257cbd29f27ea61b6408e2773fe6
#
_cell.length_a   1.000
_cell.length_b   1.000
_cell.length_c   1.000
_cell.angle_alpha   90.00
_cell.angle_beta   90.00
_cell.angle_gamma   90.00
#
_symmetry.space_group_name_H-M   'P 1'
#
loop_
_entity.id
_entity.type
_entity.pdbx_description
1 polymer ?
#
loop_
_entity_poly.entity_id
_entity_poly.type
_entity_poly.pdbx_seq_one_letter_code
_entity_poly.pdbx_strand_id
1 'polypeptide(L)'
;MDITKHTRALFVTTMLALGILVAGVAIGACGDDDGAAGEGAAQTAVGNGIDRAFVADMTPHHRSAVQMAKIAERRGQRRFVKDLASDISRTQNAEITTMQRIASRLDAAGVKAASLGIPEHQMGMDTDLSKLRTADPFDRAFIDMMIPHHQAAIRMGHVELAKGSSAEAKRLAKQIIAAQTREIEAMNKHRSEEFGGPSPAGGVPAQDENEGGEGDDGMSSKDHG
;
A
#
# COMPACT_ATOMS: atom_id res chain seq x y z
N MET A 1 -52.72 -4.89 13.07
CA MET A 1 -52.86 -3.51 12.63
C MET A 1 -51.86 -2.73 13.44
N ASP A 2 -50.61 -2.65 12.91
CA ASP A 2 -49.76 -1.50 13.22
C ASP A 2 -48.59 -1.48 12.21
N ILE A 3 -48.47 -0.36 11.51
CA ILE A 3 -47.58 -0.18 10.37
C ILE A 3 -46.43 0.68 10.86
N THR A 4 -45.26 0.11 11.09
CA THR A 4 -44.04 0.88 11.43
C THR A 4 -43.30 1.22 10.15
N LYS A 5 -43.25 2.49 9.84
CA LYS A 5 -42.66 3.11 8.66
C LYS A 5 -41.13 3.09 8.73
N HIS A 6 -40.48 2.45 7.75
CA HIS A 6 -39.05 2.59 7.53
C HIS A 6 -38.74 3.94 6.87
N THR A 7 -38.08 4.80 7.59
CA THR A 7 -37.57 6.08 7.07
C THR A 7 -36.22 5.84 6.42
N ARG A 8 -36.20 5.89 5.09
CA ARG A 8 -34.95 5.90 4.31
C ARG A 8 -34.39 7.31 4.34
N ALA A 9 -33.24 7.51 4.98
CA ALA A 9 -32.46 8.74 4.86
C ALA A 9 -31.72 8.75 3.52
N LEU A 10 -32.14 9.64 2.62
CA LEU A 10 -31.39 9.98 1.38
C LEU A 10 -30.27 10.96 1.78
N PHE A 11 -29.03 10.55 1.64
CA PHE A 11 -27.90 11.48 1.65
C PHE A 11 -27.74 12.05 0.24
N VAL A 12 -28.12 13.30 0.07
CA VAL A 12 -27.87 14.08 -1.14
C VAL A 12 -26.46 14.63 -1.05
N THR A 13 -25.57 14.14 -1.90
CA THR A 13 -24.20 14.65 -2.05
C THR A 13 -24.24 15.86 -2.99
N THR A 14 -24.04 17.05 -2.42
CA THR A 14 -23.95 18.32 -3.17
C THR A 14 -22.56 18.39 -3.83
N MET A 15 -22.51 18.31 -5.15
CA MET A 15 -21.34 18.63 -5.97
C MET A 15 -21.19 20.15 -6.07
N LEU A 16 -20.13 20.69 -5.48
CA LEU A 16 -19.75 22.09 -5.65
C LEU A 16 -18.82 22.20 -6.86
N ALA A 17 -19.35 22.75 -7.96
CA ALA A 17 -18.57 23.07 -9.15
C ALA A 17 -17.85 24.41 -8.91
N LEU A 18 -16.52 24.40 -8.88
CA LEU A 18 -15.69 25.61 -8.80
C LEU A 18 -15.33 26.06 -10.20
N GLY A 19 -15.94 27.18 -10.64
CA GLY A 19 -15.69 27.80 -11.93
C GLY A 19 -14.31 28.45 -11.99
N ILE A 20 -13.59 28.20 -13.07
CA ILE A 20 -12.31 28.84 -13.41
C ILE A 20 -12.61 30.15 -14.13
N LEU A 21 -12.26 31.26 -13.48
CA LEU A 21 -12.30 32.60 -14.09
C LEU A 21 -10.95 32.87 -14.79
N VAL A 22 -10.97 32.95 -16.14
CA VAL A 22 -9.83 33.37 -16.93
C VAL A 22 -9.92 34.90 -17.09
N ALA A 23 -9.03 35.62 -16.43
CA ALA A 23 -8.84 37.04 -16.71
C ALA A 23 -7.59 37.24 -17.56
N GLY A 24 -7.79 37.63 -18.82
CA GLY A 24 -6.71 38.09 -19.68
C GLY A 24 -6.35 39.53 -19.37
N VAL A 25 -5.07 39.88 -19.38
CA VAL A 25 -4.57 41.25 -19.43
C VAL A 25 -3.43 41.34 -20.45
N ALA A 26 -3.52 42.44 -21.23
CA ALA A 26 -2.71 42.74 -22.38
C ALA A 26 -1.34 43.37 -22.04
N ILE A 27 -0.40 43.08 -22.90
CA ILE A 27 0.68 43.85 -23.55
C ILE A 27 1.07 45.21 -22.92
N GLY A 28 2.32 45.32 -22.53
CA GLY A 28 3.05 46.57 -22.35
C GLY A 28 4.55 46.33 -22.55
N ALA A 29 5.13 47.14 -23.45
CA ALA A 29 6.43 46.96 -24.08
C ALA A 29 7.62 47.57 -23.26
N CYS A 30 8.81 47.04 -23.57
CA CYS A 30 10.16 47.62 -23.51
C CYS A 30 10.77 48.00 -22.17
N GLY A 31 11.92 47.38 -21.93
CA GLY A 31 12.94 47.77 -20.94
C GLY A 31 14.00 46.69 -20.84
N ASP A 32 15.16 46.93 -21.51
CA ASP A 32 16.37 46.12 -21.37
C ASP A 32 16.87 46.22 -19.91
N ASP A 33 17.11 45.09 -19.24
CA ASP A 33 18.20 44.97 -18.29
C ASP A 33 18.50 43.48 -18.01
N ASP A 34 19.79 43.16 -18.09
CA ASP A 34 20.36 41.84 -17.88
C ASP A 34 20.15 41.35 -16.43
N GLY A 35 19.35 40.34 -16.26
CA GLY A 35 19.16 39.62 -15.01
C GLY A 35 18.64 38.21 -15.28
N ALA A 36 19.53 37.28 -15.63
CA ALA A 36 19.20 35.88 -15.74
C ALA A 36 18.81 35.31 -14.38
N ALA A 37 17.59 35.59 -13.93
CA ALA A 37 16.90 34.77 -12.95
C ALA A 37 16.26 33.62 -13.70
N GLY A 38 17.00 32.53 -13.84
CA GLY A 38 16.43 31.25 -14.29
C GLY A 38 15.34 30.83 -13.32
N GLU A 39 14.08 31.11 -13.67
CA GLU A 39 12.93 30.38 -13.14
C GLU A 39 13.09 28.93 -13.59
N GLY A 40 13.91 28.20 -12.81
CA GLY A 40 13.90 26.76 -12.82
C GLY A 40 12.53 26.33 -12.36
N ALA A 41 11.57 26.15 -13.32
CA ALA A 41 10.42 25.32 -13.09
C ALA A 41 10.99 24.01 -12.51
N ALA A 42 10.77 23.79 -11.22
CA ALA A 42 11.15 22.54 -10.55
C ALA A 42 10.41 21.44 -11.35
N GLN A 43 11.12 20.83 -12.31
CA GLN A 43 10.66 19.63 -12.97
C GLN A 43 10.49 18.63 -11.82
N THR A 44 9.25 18.41 -11.42
CA THR A 44 8.92 17.35 -10.45
C THR A 44 9.52 16.09 -11.00
N ALA A 45 10.57 15.59 -10.35
CA ALA A 45 11.29 14.43 -10.82
C ALA A 45 10.28 13.32 -11.06
N VAL A 46 10.32 12.72 -12.25
CA VAL A 46 9.40 11.64 -12.66
C VAL A 46 9.43 10.52 -11.61
N GLY A 47 10.58 10.33 -10.98
CA GLY A 47 10.82 9.35 -9.93
C GLY A 47 12.27 8.87 -9.96
N ASN A 48 12.61 7.99 -9.03
CA ASN A 48 13.93 7.36 -8.91
C ASN A 48 13.83 5.83 -8.93
N GLY A 49 14.97 5.15 -8.72
CA GLY A 49 15.05 3.69 -8.73
C GLY A 49 14.22 3.02 -7.63
N ILE A 50 13.98 3.70 -6.50
CA ILE A 50 13.13 3.18 -5.42
C ILE A 50 11.66 3.20 -5.85
N ASP A 51 11.17 4.30 -6.45
CA ASP A 51 9.80 4.34 -6.98
C ASP A 51 9.57 3.22 -7.99
N ARG A 52 10.59 2.94 -8.85
CA ARG A 52 10.50 1.86 -9.86
C ARG A 52 10.50 0.48 -9.20
N ALA A 53 11.31 0.25 -8.16
CA ALA A 53 11.32 -0.98 -7.38
C ALA A 53 9.99 -1.17 -6.64
N PHE A 54 9.51 -0.13 -5.96
CA PHE A 54 8.25 -0.16 -5.23
C PHE A 54 7.08 -0.63 -6.10
N VAL A 55 6.89 -0.04 -7.28
CA VAL A 55 5.78 -0.46 -8.15
C VAL A 55 6.02 -1.82 -8.79
N ALA A 56 7.30 -2.22 -9.01
CA ALA A 56 7.64 -3.53 -9.56
C ALA A 56 7.31 -4.67 -8.59
N ASP A 57 7.63 -4.48 -7.30
CA ASP A 57 7.46 -5.51 -6.28
C ASP A 57 6.03 -5.50 -5.70
N MET A 58 5.44 -4.32 -5.50
CA MET A 58 4.09 -4.19 -4.97
C MET A 58 3.02 -4.70 -5.95
N THR A 59 3.24 -4.62 -7.27
CA THR A 59 2.27 -5.10 -8.26
C THR A 59 2.01 -6.61 -8.16
N PRO A 60 3.02 -7.51 -8.20
CA PRO A 60 2.79 -8.95 -8.00
C PRO A 60 2.32 -9.26 -6.59
N HIS A 61 2.77 -8.52 -5.56
CA HIS A 61 2.31 -8.64 -4.19
C HIS A 61 0.78 -8.43 -4.10
N HIS A 62 0.26 -7.34 -4.64
CA HIS A 62 -1.18 -7.08 -4.68
C HIS A 62 -1.97 -8.14 -5.47
N ARG A 63 -1.40 -8.65 -6.57
CA ARG A 63 -2.04 -9.76 -7.30
C ARG A 63 -2.19 -11.00 -6.44
N SER A 64 -1.21 -11.30 -5.57
CA SER A 64 -1.30 -12.41 -4.61
C SER A 64 -2.45 -12.18 -3.62
N ALA A 65 -2.57 -11.00 -3.02
CA ALA A 65 -3.69 -10.67 -2.13
C ALA A 65 -5.05 -10.79 -2.81
N VAL A 66 -5.18 -10.31 -4.05
CA VAL A 66 -6.41 -10.44 -4.85
C VAL A 66 -6.77 -11.91 -5.08
N GLN A 67 -5.78 -12.79 -5.29
CA GLN A 67 -6.03 -14.23 -5.43
C GLN A 67 -6.52 -14.85 -4.12
N MET A 68 -5.91 -14.51 -2.98
CA MET A 68 -6.39 -14.93 -1.65
C MET A 68 -7.81 -14.43 -1.39
N ALA A 69 -8.07 -13.16 -1.65
CA ALA A 69 -9.38 -12.54 -1.48
C ALA A 69 -10.46 -13.23 -2.32
N LYS A 70 -10.20 -13.55 -3.59
CA LYS A 70 -11.13 -14.31 -4.44
C LYS A 70 -11.44 -15.71 -3.90
N ILE A 71 -10.52 -16.35 -3.18
CA ILE A 71 -10.80 -17.60 -2.49
C ILE A 71 -11.72 -17.34 -1.30
N ALA A 72 -11.44 -16.27 -0.53
CA ALA A 72 -12.21 -15.91 0.66
C ALA A 72 -13.64 -15.45 0.33
N GLU A 73 -13.87 -14.74 -0.76
CA GLU A 73 -15.22 -14.42 -1.26
C GLU A 73 -16.10 -15.67 -1.43
N ARG A 74 -15.50 -16.78 -1.86
CA ARG A 74 -16.21 -18.05 -2.10
C ARG A 74 -16.28 -18.95 -0.87
N ARG A 75 -15.20 -19.00 -0.07
CA ARG A 75 -15.05 -19.95 1.05
C ARG A 75 -15.30 -19.35 2.42
N GLY A 76 -15.22 -18.04 2.56
CA GLY A 76 -15.44 -17.35 3.83
C GLY A 76 -16.78 -17.77 4.45
N GLN A 77 -16.76 -18.05 5.74
CA GLN A 77 -17.95 -18.48 6.49
C GLN A 77 -18.63 -17.26 7.13
N ARG A 78 -17.84 -16.36 7.69
CA ARG A 78 -18.34 -15.13 8.33
C ARG A 78 -18.52 -14.02 7.30
N ARG A 79 -19.54 -13.20 7.49
CA ARG A 79 -19.79 -12.03 6.65
C ARG A 79 -18.60 -11.08 6.64
N PHE A 80 -18.00 -10.87 7.81
CA PHE A 80 -16.79 -10.03 7.93
C PHE A 80 -15.70 -10.43 6.93
N VAL A 81 -15.38 -11.74 6.84
CA VAL A 81 -14.32 -12.24 5.94
C VAL A 81 -14.70 -12.04 4.48
N LYS A 82 -15.95 -12.25 4.11
CA LYS A 82 -16.42 -12.03 2.73
C LYS A 82 -16.41 -10.56 2.34
N ASP A 83 -16.88 -9.68 3.22
CA ASP A 83 -16.91 -8.24 2.97
C ASP A 83 -15.49 -7.70 2.87
N LEU A 84 -14.59 -8.07 3.80
CA LEU A 84 -13.16 -7.73 3.76
C LEU A 84 -12.49 -8.22 2.46
N ALA A 85 -12.72 -9.46 2.07
CA ALA A 85 -12.16 -10.02 0.84
C ALA A 85 -12.63 -9.25 -0.41
N SER A 86 -13.91 -8.88 -0.47
CA SER A 86 -14.46 -8.07 -1.56
C SER A 86 -13.81 -6.67 -1.60
N ASP A 87 -13.61 -6.04 -0.44
CA ASP A 87 -12.95 -4.74 -0.36
C ASP A 87 -11.47 -4.82 -0.78
N ILE A 88 -10.71 -5.82 -0.30
CA ILE A 88 -9.33 -6.08 -0.73
C ILE A 88 -9.27 -6.28 -2.24
N SER A 89 -10.13 -7.14 -2.80
CA SER A 89 -10.17 -7.38 -4.26
C SER A 89 -10.38 -6.09 -5.04
N ARG A 90 -11.32 -5.25 -4.61
CA ARG A 90 -11.67 -4.00 -5.29
C ARG A 90 -10.57 -2.95 -5.18
N THR A 91 -10.07 -2.70 -3.98
CA THR A 91 -9.06 -1.65 -3.72
C THR A 91 -7.73 -1.99 -4.35
N GLN A 92 -7.24 -3.21 -4.15
CA GLN A 92 -5.93 -3.59 -4.66
C GLN A 92 -5.89 -3.75 -6.19
N ASN A 93 -7.00 -4.10 -6.86
CA ASN A 93 -7.05 -4.00 -8.33
C ASN A 93 -6.95 -2.55 -8.85
N ALA A 94 -7.54 -1.57 -8.16
CA ALA A 94 -7.41 -0.16 -8.50
C ALA A 94 -5.97 0.35 -8.27
N GLU A 95 -5.34 -0.10 -7.18
CA GLU A 95 -3.94 0.22 -6.87
C GLU A 95 -2.96 -0.41 -7.88
N ILE A 96 -3.20 -1.66 -8.33
CA ILE A 96 -2.45 -2.29 -9.43
C ILE A 96 -2.51 -1.42 -10.70
N THR A 97 -3.70 -0.94 -11.07
CA THR A 97 -3.85 -0.07 -12.24
C THR A 97 -3.04 1.23 -12.09
N THR A 98 -3.03 1.81 -10.89
CA THR A 98 -2.25 3.00 -10.58
C THR A 98 -0.75 2.73 -10.66
N MET A 99 -0.28 1.61 -10.08
CA MET A 99 1.13 1.19 -10.15
C MET A 99 1.59 0.95 -11.58
N GLN A 100 0.77 0.32 -12.42
CA GLN A 100 1.09 0.12 -13.84
C GLN A 100 1.28 1.45 -14.59
N ARG A 101 0.46 2.47 -14.29
CA ARG A 101 0.58 3.80 -14.88
C ARG A 101 1.85 4.53 -14.38
N ILE A 102 2.19 4.40 -13.11
CA ILE A 102 3.45 4.94 -12.56
C ILE A 102 4.63 4.22 -13.23
N ALA A 103 4.62 2.89 -13.29
CA ALA A 103 5.67 2.08 -13.91
C ALA A 103 5.91 2.51 -15.37
N SER A 104 4.85 2.68 -16.18
CA SER A 104 4.96 3.10 -17.58
C SER A 104 5.64 4.46 -17.73
N ARG A 105 5.38 5.42 -16.80
CA ARG A 105 6.05 6.73 -16.83
C ARG A 105 7.52 6.63 -16.44
N LEU A 106 7.84 5.85 -15.43
CA LEU A 106 9.23 5.61 -15.00
C LEU A 106 10.03 4.90 -16.09
N ASP A 107 9.42 3.92 -16.77
CA ASP A 107 10.03 3.19 -17.88
C ASP A 107 10.29 4.12 -19.07
N ALA A 108 9.33 4.98 -19.43
CA ALA A 108 9.49 5.98 -20.50
C ALA A 108 10.61 7.00 -20.19
N ALA A 109 10.83 7.28 -18.90
CA ALA A 109 11.95 8.13 -18.43
C ALA A 109 13.27 7.36 -18.27
N GLY A 110 13.33 6.09 -18.60
CA GLY A 110 14.53 5.25 -18.49
C GLY A 110 14.96 4.92 -17.06
N VAL A 111 14.08 5.10 -16.07
CA VAL A 111 14.38 4.82 -14.65
C VAL A 111 14.51 3.32 -14.44
N LYS A 112 15.68 2.89 -13.96
CA LYS A 112 15.93 1.49 -13.57
C LYS A 112 15.55 1.25 -12.12
N ALA A 113 14.99 0.06 -11.83
CA ALA A 113 14.68 -0.33 -10.46
C ALA A 113 15.96 -0.44 -9.62
N ALA A 114 15.93 0.12 -8.42
CA ALA A 114 16.88 -0.14 -7.36
C ALA A 114 16.41 -1.32 -6.50
N SER A 115 17.10 -1.60 -5.39
CA SER A 115 16.61 -2.53 -4.37
C SER A 115 15.85 -1.76 -3.29
N LEU A 116 14.75 -2.30 -2.82
CA LEU A 116 14.06 -1.80 -1.62
C LEU A 116 14.85 -2.07 -0.34
N GLY A 117 15.81 -3.01 -0.38
CA GLY A 117 16.60 -3.42 0.79
C GLY A 117 15.83 -4.28 1.79
N ILE A 118 14.66 -4.78 1.42
CA ILE A 118 13.85 -5.68 2.25
C ILE A 118 14.25 -7.12 1.94
N PRO A 119 14.58 -7.95 2.94
CA PRO A 119 14.85 -9.37 2.72
C PRO A 119 13.67 -10.10 2.07
N GLU A 120 13.95 -11.05 1.16
CA GLU A 120 12.91 -11.73 0.37
C GLU A 120 11.82 -12.38 1.26
N HIS A 121 12.21 -13.02 2.37
CA HIS A 121 11.26 -13.64 3.31
C HIS A 121 10.33 -12.64 4.01
N GLN A 122 10.67 -11.34 3.98
CA GLN A 122 9.83 -10.25 4.53
C GLN A 122 8.98 -9.57 3.47
N MET A 123 9.12 -9.96 2.20
CA MET A 123 8.37 -9.39 1.08
C MET A 123 6.95 -9.97 0.95
N GLY A 124 6.59 -10.99 1.74
CA GLY A 124 5.23 -11.57 1.75
C GLY A 124 4.83 -12.27 0.45
N MET A 125 5.80 -12.67 -0.38
CA MET A 125 5.55 -13.32 -1.67
C MET A 125 5.26 -14.80 -1.57
N ASP A 126 5.67 -15.47 -0.48
CA ASP A 126 5.51 -16.90 -0.23
C ASP A 126 4.07 -17.26 0.22
N THR A 127 3.11 -17.05 -0.67
CA THR A 127 1.70 -17.35 -0.38
C THR A 127 1.30 -18.70 -0.95
N ASP A 128 1.16 -19.71 -0.09
CA ASP A 128 0.68 -21.03 -0.50
C ASP A 128 -0.86 -21.05 -0.61
N LEU A 129 -1.35 -20.70 -1.79
CA LEU A 129 -2.79 -20.72 -2.07
C LEU A 129 -3.42 -22.13 -1.98
N SER A 130 -2.63 -23.20 -2.09
CA SER A 130 -3.14 -24.57 -1.97
C SER A 130 -3.54 -24.85 -0.53
N LYS A 131 -2.73 -24.45 0.43
CA LYS A 131 -3.06 -24.51 1.87
C LYS A 131 -4.31 -23.70 2.19
N LEU A 132 -4.42 -22.48 1.64
CA LEU A 132 -5.62 -21.67 1.86
C LEU A 132 -6.88 -22.33 1.30
N ARG A 133 -6.78 -22.97 0.12
CA ARG A 133 -7.94 -23.65 -0.52
C ARG A 133 -8.48 -24.81 0.29
N THR A 134 -7.68 -25.46 1.11
CA THR A 134 -8.04 -26.65 1.88
C THR A 134 -8.19 -26.38 3.38
N ALA A 135 -7.86 -25.17 3.83
CA ALA A 135 -7.85 -24.81 5.25
C ALA A 135 -9.21 -24.98 5.93
N ASP A 136 -9.17 -25.43 7.20
CA ASP A 136 -10.31 -25.52 8.11
C ASP A 136 -9.81 -25.26 9.55
N PRO A 137 -10.35 -24.27 10.30
CA PRO A 137 -11.35 -23.28 9.85
C PRO A 137 -10.75 -22.28 8.83
N PHE A 138 -11.49 -22.07 7.74
CA PHE A 138 -11.04 -21.25 6.62
C PHE A 138 -10.77 -19.79 7.02
N ASP A 139 -11.71 -19.16 7.73
CA ASP A 139 -11.66 -17.73 8.07
C ASP A 139 -10.41 -17.42 8.91
N ARG A 140 -10.06 -18.30 9.86
CA ARG A 140 -8.82 -18.18 10.64
C ARG A 140 -7.58 -18.24 9.75
N ALA A 141 -7.52 -19.23 8.86
CA ALA A 141 -6.38 -19.42 7.97
C ALA A 141 -6.21 -18.24 6.99
N PHE A 142 -7.31 -17.69 6.48
CA PHE A 142 -7.27 -16.50 5.63
C PHE A 142 -6.69 -15.30 6.38
N ILE A 143 -7.15 -15.04 7.60
CA ILE A 143 -6.66 -13.95 8.43
C ILE A 143 -5.17 -14.13 8.76
N ASP A 144 -4.78 -15.33 9.21
CA ASP A 144 -3.40 -15.66 9.60
C ASP A 144 -2.42 -15.61 8.41
N MET A 145 -2.90 -15.72 7.18
CA MET A 145 -2.11 -15.56 5.96
C MET A 145 -2.10 -14.11 5.45
N MET A 146 -3.22 -13.39 5.55
CA MET A 146 -3.35 -12.03 5.03
C MET A 146 -2.64 -10.99 5.90
N ILE A 147 -2.57 -11.17 7.22
CA ILE A 147 -1.89 -10.23 8.12
C ILE A 147 -0.40 -10.11 7.78
N PRO A 148 0.43 -11.18 7.74
CA PRO A 148 1.84 -11.05 7.39
C PRO A 148 2.04 -10.55 5.95
N HIS A 149 1.12 -10.86 5.04
CA HIS A 149 1.13 -10.31 3.70
C HIS A 149 0.96 -8.77 3.72
N HIS A 150 0.00 -8.25 4.47
CA HIS A 150 -0.19 -6.81 4.64
C HIS A 150 0.98 -6.11 5.34
N GLN A 151 1.58 -6.76 6.34
CA GLN A 151 2.78 -6.25 7.00
C GLN A 151 3.93 -6.02 6.01
N ALA A 152 4.11 -6.93 5.05
CA ALA A 152 5.12 -6.79 4.00
C ALA A 152 4.86 -5.56 3.10
N ALA A 153 3.61 -5.34 2.68
CA ALA A 153 3.24 -4.16 1.91
C ALA A 153 3.49 -2.85 2.67
N ILE A 154 3.21 -2.83 3.97
CA ILE A 154 3.47 -1.66 4.84
C ILE A 154 4.98 -1.38 4.88
N ARG A 155 5.84 -2.40 5.04
CA ARG A 155 7.30 -2.22 4.99
C ARG A 155 7.76 -1.64 3.65
N MET A 156 7.30 -2.20 2.53
CA MET A 156 7.60 -1.65 1.19
C MET A 156 7.13 -0.20 1.05
N GLY A 157 5.95 0.13 1.56
CA GLY A 157 5.42 1.48 1.56
C GLY A 157 6.28 2.46 2.38
N HIS A 158 6.80 2.05 3.52
CA HIS A 158 7.70 2.88 4.33
C HIS A 158 9.02 3.17 3.60
N VAL A 159 9.61 2.18 2.92
CA VAL A 159 10.81 2.41 2.08
C VAL A 159 10.52 3.43 0.98
N GLU A 160 9.37 3.32 0.31
CA GLU A 160 8.95 4.29 -0.71
C GLU A 160 8.80 5.70 -0.12
N LEU A 161 8.18 5.84 1.05
CA LEU A 161 8.04 7.16 1.70
C LEU A 161 9.38 7.78 2.07
N ALA A 162 10.31 6.97 2.57
CA ALA A 162 11.63 7.42 3.00
C ALA A 162 12.56 7.76 1.82
N LYS A 163 12.61 6.91 0.79
CA LYS A 163 13.67 6.93 -0.22
C LYS A 163 13.18 7.19 -1.65
N GLY A 164 11.89 7.10 -1.93
CA GLY A 164 11.30 7.45 -3.22
C GLY A 164 11.34 8.95 -3.49
N SER A 165 11.13 9.36 -4.73
CA SER A 165 11.09 10.76 -5.14
C SER A 165 9.80 11.16 -5.88
N SER A 166 9.05 10.20 -6.42
CA SER A 166 7.78 10.44 -7.10
C SER A 166 6.68 10.81 -6.10
N ALA A 167 6.14 12.02 -6.22
CA ALA A 167 5.02 12.44 -5.38
C ALA A 167 3.77 11.55 -5.54
N GLU A 168 3.60 10.93 -6.72
CA GLU A 168 2.48 10.02 -6.96
C GLU A 168 2.69 8.66 -6.30
N ALA A 169 3.89 8.07 -6.42
CA ALA A 169 4.23 6.82 -5.77
C ALA A 169 4.14 6.96 -4.24
N LYS A 170 4.67 8.05 -3.68
CA LYS A 170 4.54 8.35 -2.25
C LYS A 170 3.09 8.52 -1.78
N ARG A 171 2.23 9.15 -2.58
CA ARG A 171 0.79 9.24 -2.25
C ARG A 171 0.15 7.85 -2.22
N LEU A 172 0.45 7.01 -3.21
CA LEU A 172 -0.02 5.64 -3.26
C LEU A 172 0.47 4.84 -2.05
N ALA A 173 1.77 4.91 -1.72
CA ALA A 173 2.33 4.25 -0.54
C ALA A 173 1.63 4.65 0.76
N LYS A 174 1.35 5.95 0.96
CA LYS A 174 0.56 6.43 2.11
C LYS A 174 -0.85 5.82 2.15
N GLN A 175 -1.51 5.70 1.01
CA GLN A 175 -2.85 5.11 0.93
C GLN A 175 -2.83 3.62 1.26
N ILE A 176 -1.87 2.87 0.71
CA ILE A 176 -1.66 1.45 0.98
C ILE A 176 -1.39 1.23 2.47
N ILE A 177 -0.44 1.95 3.06
CA ILE A 177 -0.13 1.85 4.51
C ILE A 177 -1.39 2.08 5.34
N ALA A 178 -2.11 3.18 5.09
CA ALA A 178 -3.29 3.52 5.88
C ALA A 178 -4.44 2.51 5.72
N ALA A 179 -4.65 1.97 4.53
CA ALA A 179 -5.69 0.96 4.29
C ALA A 179 -5.32 -0.37 4.98
N GLN A 180 -4.12 -0.87 4.73
CA GLN A 180 -3.70 -2.18 5.24
C GLN A 180 -3.44 -2.19 6.74
N THR A 181 -3.08 -1.05 7.36
CA THR A 181 -3.08 -0.88 8.82
C THR A 181 -4.47 -1.15 9.41
N ARG A 182 -5.51 -0.47 8.87
CA ARG A 182 -6.89 -0.70 9.34
C ARG A 182 -7.38 -2.12 9.12
N GLU A 183 -6.98 -2.74 8.01
CA GLU A 183 -7.35 -4.12 7.70
C GLU A 183 -6.68 -5.11 8.66
N ILE A 184 -5.40 -4.93 9.02
CA ILE A 184 -4.71 -5.72 10.05
C ILE A 184 -5.42 -5.58 11.41
N GLU A 185 -5.73 -4.37 11.83
CA GLU A 185 -6.43 -4.13 13.09
C GLU A 185 -7.81 -4.81 13.12
N ALA A 186 -8.59 -4.67 12.05
CA ALA A 186 -9.89 -5.32 11.91
C ALA A 186 -9.79 -6.85 11.90
N MET A 187 -8.81 -7.41 11.20
CA MET A 187 -8.54 -8.85 11.17
C MET A 187 -8.14 -9.38 12.55
N ASN A 188 -7.24 -8.71 13.26
CA ASN A 188 -6.83 -9.12 14.59
C ASN A 188 -7.96 -9.03 15.62
N LYS A 189 -8.80 -7.98 15.53
CA LYS A 189 -9.99 -7.86 16.36
C LYS A 189 -10.94 -9.03 16.12
N HIS A 190 -11.32 -9.28 14.88
CA HIS A 190 -12.22 -10.38 14.52
C HIS A 190 -11.66 -11.75 14.90
N ARG A 191 -10.35 -11.96 14.66
CA ARG A 191 -9.69 -13.20 15.03
C ARG A 191 -9.71 -13.44 16.54
N SER A 192 -9.49 -12.40 17.34
CA SER A 192 -9.54 -12.49 18.80
C SER A 192 -10.94 -12.86 19.29
N GLU A 193 -11.98 -12.28 18.70
CA GLU A 193 -13.37 -12.53 19.05
C GLU A 193 -13.84 -13.94 18.69
N GLU A 194 -13.42 -14.45 17.53
CA GLU A 194 -13.92 -15.74 16.99
C GLU A 194 -13.01 -16.93 17.28
N PHE A 195 -11.70 -16.71 17.48
CA PHE A 195 -10.68 -17.79 17.57
C PHE A 195 -9.77 -17.68 18.78
N GLY A 196 -10.05 -16.78 19.73
CA GLY A 196 -9.43 -16.76 21.06
C GLY A 196 -8.05 -16.09 21.10
N GLY A 197 -7.77 -15.12 20.23
CA GLY A 197 -6.56 -14.31 20.28
C GLY A 197 -6.15 -13.71 18.93
N PRO A 198 -5.26 -12.71 18.92
CA PRO A 198 -4.77 -12.10 17.68
C PRO A 198 -3.92 -13.09 16.88
N SER A 199 -3.60 -12.72 15.63
CA SER A 199 -2.73 -13.54 14.77
C SER A 199 -1.33 -13.69 15.40
N PRO A 200 -0.70 -14.89 15.27
CA PRO A 200 0.68 -15.09 15.66
C PRO A 200 1.68 -14.16 14.94
N ALA A 201 1.31 -13.64 13.77
CA ALA A 201 2.10 -12.66 13.03
C ALA A 201 2.14 -11.28 13.72
N GLY A 202 1.32 -11.05 14.75
CA GLY A 202 1.27 -9.80 15.48
C GLY A 202 0.38 -8.73 14.83
N GLY A 203 0.72 -7.47 15.05
CA GLY A 203 -0.02 -6.29 14.58
C GLY A 203 0.65 -5.58 13.42
N VAL A 204 0.43 -4.27 13.36
CA VAL A 204 1.05 -3.39 12.36
C VAL A 204 2.54 -3.25 12.66
N PRO A 205 3.45 -3.43 11.68
CA PRO A 205 4.88 -3.27 11.92
C PRO A 205 5.22 -1.81 12.26
N ALA A 206 6.19 -1.63 13.16
CA ALA A 206 6.72 -0.31 13.45
C ALA A 206 7.46 0.27 12.23
N GLN A 207 7.53 1.59 12.15
CA GLN A 207 8.20 2.27 11.02
C GLN A 207 9.71 1.98 10.98
N ASP A 208 10.32 1.72 12.14
CA ASP A 208 11.78 1.59 12.33
C ASP A 208 12.29 0.15 12.16
N GLU A 209 11.42 -0.85 12.00
CA GLU A 209 11.82 -2.26 11.85
C GLU A 209 12.58 -2.57 10.55
N ASN A 210 12.77 -1.55 9.67
CA ASN A 210 13.48 -1.70 8.40
C ASN A 210 14.94 -1.21 8.46
N GLU A 211 15.41 -0.68 9.60
CA GLU A 211 16.79 -0.26 9.81
C GLU A 211 17.55 -1.31 10.66
N GLY A 212 18.31 -2.18 9.96
CA GLY A 212 19.47 -2.84 10.58
C GLY A 212 19.29 -4.24 11.11
N GLY A 213 19.52 -5.19 10.24
CA GLY A 213 20.23 -6.40 10.60
C GLY A 213 21.73 -6.23 10.34
N GLU A 214 22.37 -5.19 10.93
CA GLU A 214 23.82 -5.23 11.04
C GLU A 214 24.16 -6.22 12.16
N GLY A 215 24.66 -7.39 11.72
CA GLY A 215 25.17 -8.42 12.61
C GLY A 215 26.29 -7.85 13.47
N ASP A 216 26.03 -7.80 14.77
CA ASP A 216 27.08 -7.74 15.78
C ASP A 216 27.83 -9.09 15.80
N ASP A 217 28.81 -9.22 14.88
CA ASP A 217 29.82 -10.26 14.93
C ASP A 217 30.78 -9.95 16.09
N GLY A 218 30.31 -10.18 17.31
CA GLY A 218 31.11 -10.15 18.50
C GLY A 218 32.25 -11.15 18.41
N MET A 219 33.39 -10.71 17.88
CA MET A 219 34.69 -11.40 18.00
C MET A 219 35.05 -11.51 19.49
N SER A 220 34.69 -12.63 20.10
CA SER A 220 35.25 -13.05 21.35
C SER A 220 36.66 -13.61 21.15
N SER A 221 37.65 -12.73 21.24
CA SER A 221 39.04 -13.13 21.39
C SER A 221 39.24 -13.79 22.76
N LYS A 222 39.33 -15.11 22.80
CA LYS A 222 39.87 -15.84 23.93
C LYS A 222 41.39 -15.77 23.88
N ASP A 223 41.95 -14.90 24.71
CA ASP A 223 43.35 -14.93 25.07
C ASP A 223 43.57 -16.10 26.03
N HIS A 224 44.47 -17.02 25.65
CA HIS A 224 45.04 -18.04 26.52
C HIS A 224 46.47 -17.61 26.87
N GLY A 225 46.68 -17.18 28.10
CA GLY A 225 47.96 -17.10 28.76
C GLY A 225 47.97 -18.07 29.95
#